data_a13482bb4af406f1299ec6ce11622d01
#
_entry.id   a13482bb4af406f1299ec6ce11622d01
#
_cell.length_a   1.000
_cell.length_b   1.000
_cell.length_c   1.000
_cell.angle_alpha   90.00
_cell.angle_beta   90.00
_cell.angle_gamma   90.00
#
_symmetry.space_group_name_H-M   'P 1'
#
loop_
_entity.id
_entity.type
_entity.pdbx_description
1 polymer ?
#
loop_
_entity_poly.entity_id
_entity_poly.type
_entity_poly.pdbx_seq_one_letter_code
_entity_poly.pdbx_strand_id
1 'polypeptide(L)'
;MIYICSHCNRTFPAFQLSCPECGSWNSFKQQTYSHSHEDARPIALHKIDSFVLPRIKTKIGQLDNLLGDGFVMGSSALLIGPPGAGKSTLVMQVLKKMKTPSLYVTGEESVQQLKVRADRLKVNSKFVYLLFETNVNAIVSHVNEINIKLLVIDSIQAMYTDTSDALPGGSTQIRKCAYILRRLAQQKDLVLLIVGQITKDKKLAGPKLLEHAVDVVLCIEVDAVNHNQRILFASKNRFGSTLPRCTFYMRKSGLVFSKKNNPKG
;
A
#
# COMPACT_ATOMS: atom_id res chain seq x y z
N MET A 1 1.96 -17.66 16.97
CA MET A 1 2.24 -19.09 16.66
C MET A 1 0.95 -19.71 16.20
N ILE A 2 0.98 -20.49 15.11
CA ILE A 2 -0.22 -21.17 14.60
C ILE A 2 0.08 -22.67 14.62
N TYR A 3 -0.91 -23.46 15.00
CA TYR A 3 -0.81 -24.90 15.03
C TYR A 3 -1.76 -25.50 13.99
N ILE A 4 -1.30 -26.49 13.22
CA ILE A 4 -2.10 -27.17 12.20
C ILE A 4 -2.34 -28.60 12.67
N CYS A 5 -3.60 -29.04 12.62
CA CYS A 5 -3.93 -30.44 12.78
C CYS A 5 -3.48 -31.22 11.53
N SER A 6 -2.60 -32.21 11.70
CA SER A 6 -2.10 -33.04 10.60
C SER A 6 -3.13 -33.97 10.00
N HIS A 7 -4.29 -34.14 10.64
CA HIS A 7 -5.37 -35.00 10.18
C HIS A 7 -6.43 -34.25 9.35
N CYS A 8 -6.88 -33.07 9.80
CA CYS A 8 -7.93 -32.30 9.11
C CYS A 8 -7.44 -30.99 8.48
N ASN A 9 -6.14 -30.66 8.60
CA ASN A 9 -5.48 -29.46 8.10
C ASN A 9 -6.07 -28.12 8.59
N ARG A 10 -6.90 -28.13 9.64
CA ARG A 10 -7.40 -26.90 10.24
C ARG A 10 -6.35 -26.25 11.13
N THR A 11 -6.37 -24.92 11.16
CA THR A 11 -5.42 -24.09 11.92
C THR A 11 -6.05 -23.58 13.21
N PHE A 12 -5.23 -23.50 14.28
CA PHE A 12 -5.63 -23.07 15.61
C PHE A 12 -4.61 -22.12 16.20
N PRO A 13 -5.03 -21.13 17.02
CA PRO A 13 -4.12 -20.15 17.59
C PRO A 13 -3.26 -20.70 18.76
N ALA A 14 -3.63 -21.85 19.32
CA ALA A 14 -2.94 -22.47 20.45
C ALA A 14 -2.79 -23.99 20.25
N PHE A 15 -1.76 -24.57 20.89
CA PHE A 15 -1.58 -26.02 20.98
C PHE A 15 -2.69 -26.64 21.80
N GLN A 16 -3.23 -27.77 21.33
CA GLN A 16 -4.23 -28.58 22.02
C GLN A 16 -3.86 -30.06 21.92
N LEU A 17 -4.18 -30.84 22.92
CA LEU A 17 -3.89 -32.28 22.93
C LEU A 17 -4.79 -33.06 21.95
N SER A 18 -6.01 -32.58 21.73
CA SER A 18 -6.95 -33.16 20.76
C SER A 18 -7.48 -32.05 19.84
N CYS A 19 -7.72 -32.38 18.57
CA CYS A 19 -8.32 -31.47 17.62
C CYS A 19 -9.82 -31.30 17.87
N PRO A 20 -10.33 -30.09 18.14
CA PRO A 20 -11.76 -29.89 18.39
C PRO A 20 -12.64 -30.13 17.17
N GLU A 21 -12.06 -30.18 15.97
CA GLU A 21 -12.79 -30.37 14.70
C GLU A 21 -12.88 -31.83 14.29
N CYS A 22 -11.80 -32.59 14.44
CA CYS A 22 -11.77 -33.99 13.99
C CYS A 22 -11.51 -35.02 15.11
N GLY A 23 -11.35 -34.56 16.37
CA GLY A 23 -11.11 -35.42 17.52
C GLY A 23 -9.73 -36.09 17.59
N SER A 24 -8.85 -35.90 16.62
CA SER A 24 -7.54 -36.56 16.57
C SER A 24 -6.62 -36.08 17.69
N TRP A 25 -6.00 -37.01 18.41
CA TRP A 25 -5.07 -36.74 19.49
C TRP A 25 -3.64 -36.57 18.97
N ASN A 26 -2.86 -35.71 19.62
CA ASN A 26 -1.45 -35.43 19.28
C ASN A 26 -1.21 -35.10 17.81
N SER A 27 -2.20 -34.50 17.15
CA SER A 27 -2.19 -34.22 15.72
C SER A 27 -1.74 -32.81 15.37
N PHE A 28 -1.38 -31.99 16.37
CA PHE A 28 -0.97 -30.61 16.16
C PHE A 28 0.52 -30.53 15.83
N LYS A 29 0.82 -29.93 14.68
CA LYS A 29 2.16 -29.49 14.31
C LYS A 29 2.25 -27.99 14.43
N GLN A 30 3.24 -27.48 15.12
CA GLN A 30 3.53 -26.07 15.15
C GLN A 30 3.99 -25.66 13.75
N GLN A 31 3.22 -24.77 13.12
CA GLN A 31 3.68 -24.11 11.92
C GLN A 31 4.65 -23.00 12.34
N THR A 32 5.92 -23.35 12.50
CA THR A 32 6.97 -22.35 12.39
C THR A 32 6.91 -21.89 10.95
N TYR A 33 6.68 -20.60 10.72
CA TYR A 33 7.08 -19.97 9.47
C TYR A 33 8.62 -20.02 9.45
N SER A 34 9.16 -21.18 9.16
CA SER A 34 10.50 -21.25 8.66
C SER A 34 10.43 -20.46 7.34
N HIS A 35 11.09 -19.32 7.29
CA HIS A 35 11.58 -18.84 6.02
C HIS A 35 12.37 -20.02 5.45
N SER A 36 11.75 -20.78 4.57
CA SER A 36 12.52 -21.54 3.61
C SER A 36 13.31 -20.46 2.87
N HIS A 37 14.54 -20.24 3.27
CA HIS A 37 15.57 -19.77 2.38
C HIS A 37 15.65 -20.88 1.33
N GLU A 38 14.74 -20.88 0.36
CA GLU A 38 14.92 -21.61 -0.87
C GLU A 38 16.31 -21.20 -1.33
N ASP A 39 17.26 -22.09 -1.17
CA ASP A 39 18.64 -22.06 -1.61
C ASP A 39 19.12 -20.71 -2.21
N ALA A 40 19.19 -19.66 -1.40
CA ALA A 40 19.71 -18.37 -1.84
C ALA A 40 21.21 -18.54 -2.10
N ARG A 41 21.56 -18.97 -3.32
CA ARG A 41 22.95 -19.10 -3.77
C ARG A 41 23.40 -17.77 -4.38
N PRO A 42 24.60 -17.32 -4.08
CA PRO A 42 25.18 -16.18 -4.78
C PRO A 42 25.19 -16.40 -6.29
N ILE A 43 24.67 -15.45 -7.07
CA ILE A 43 24.70 -15.48 -8.51
C ILE A 43 25.61 -14.35 -8.96
N ALA A 44 26.58 -14.67 -9.83
CA ALA A 44 27.46 -13.65 -10.39
C ALA A 44 26.66 -12.68 -11.28
N LEU A 45 26.87 -11.37 -11.10
CA LEU A 45 26.09 -10.32 -11.77
C LEU A 45 26.01 -10.51 -13.29
N HIS A 46 27.09 -10.91 -13.95
CA HIS A 46 27.14 -11.12 -15.40
C HIS A 46 26.31 -12.32 -15.89
N LYS A 47 25.84 -13.20 -14.98
CA LYS A 47 24.96 -14.34 -15.29
C LYS A 47 23.47 -13.99 -15.16
N ILE A 48 23.17 -12.77 -14.73
CA ILE A 48 21.78 -12.29 -14.61
C ILE A 48 21.44 -11.57 -15.91
N ASP A 49 20.48 -12.10 -16.65
CA ASP A 49 19.99 -11.43 -17.86
C ASP A 49 19.40 -10.06 -17.53
N SER A 50 19.53 -9.11 -18.46
CA SER A 50 18.90 -7.80 -18.31
C SER A 50 17.38 -7.96 -18.31
N PHE A 51 16.74 -7.45 -17.26
CA PHE A 51 15.30 -7.56 -17.06
C PHE A 51 14.66 -6.18 -16.92
N VAL A 52 13.61 -5.94 -17.71
CA VAL A 52 12.78 -4.74 -17.57
C VAL A 52 11.70 -5.03 -16.55
N LEU A 53 11.71 -4.32 -15.44
CA LEU A 53 10.70 -4.47 -14.40
C LEU A 53 9.30 -4.12 -14.95
N PRO A 54 8.31 -5.01 -14.87
CA PRO A 54 6.95 -4.73 -15.30
C PRO A 54 6.36 -3.55 -14.55
N ARG A 55 5.60 -2.69 -15.25
CA ARG A 55 4.99 -1.50 -14.65
C ARG A 55 3.50 -1.41 -14.94
N ILE A 56 2.77 -0.83 -13.99
CA ILE A 56 1.37 -0.47 -14.17
C ILE A 56 1.27 1.05 -14.32
N LYS A 57 0.78 1.51 -15.47
CA LYS A 57 0.55 2.94 -15.73
C LYS A 57 -0.69 3.44 -14.98
N THR A 58 -0.57 4.61 -14.38
CA THR A 58 -1.69 5.29 -13.71
C THR A 58 -2.69 5.86 -14.71
N LYS A 59 -2.29 6.00 -15.98
CA LYS A 59 -3.02 6.71 -17.05
C LYS A 59 -3.21 8.21 -16.76
N ILE A 60 -2.36 8.75 -15.90
CA ILE A 60 -2.19 10.18 -15.64
C ILE A 60 -0.75 10.50 -16.02
N GLY A 61 -0.54 11.04 -17.22
CA GLY A 61 0.79 11.18 -17.82
C GLY A 61 1.83 11.89 -16.92
N GLN A 62 1.42 12.93 -16.20
CA GLN A 62 2.32 13.62 -15.27
C GLN A 62 2.72 12.74 -14.08
N LEU A 63 1.79 11.90 -13.57
CA LEU A 63 2.08 10.97 -12.49
C LEU A 63 2.93 9.80 -12.99
N ASP A 64 2.65 9.30 -14.20
CA ASP A 64 3.47 8.25 -14.81
C ASP A 64 4.92 8.75 -15.03
N ASN A 65 5.09 9.99 -15.50
CA ASN A 65 6.43 10.61 -15.63
C ASN A 65 7.15 10.73 -14.27
N LEU A 66 6.44 11.14 -13.21
CA LEU A 66 6.99 11.24 -11.86
C LEU A 66 7.39 9.87 -11.29
N LEU A 67 6.69 8.81 -11.65
CA LEU A 67 6.97 7.43 -11.25
C LEU A 67 8.04 6.75 -12.12
N GLY A 68 8.46 7.38 -13.23
CA GLY A 68 9.37 6.78 -14.20
C GLY A 68 8.66 5.76 -15.10
N ASP A 69 7.49 6.14 -15.60
CA ASP A 69 6.58 5.40 -16.50
C ASP A 69 5.59 4.44 -15.78
N GLY A 70 5.23 4.74 -14.53
CA GLY A 70 4.23 4.01 -13.75
C GLY A 70 4.79 3.24 -12.56
N PHE A 71 3.92 2.60 -11.80
CA PHE A 71 4.30 1.80 -10.64
C PHE A 71 4.98 0.50 -11.07
N VAL A 72 6.10 0.16 -10.45
CA VAL A 72 6.78 -1.13 -10.66
C VAL A 72 6.03 -2.23 -9.92
N MET A 73 5.83 -3.37 -10.56
CA MET A 73 5.21 -4.55 -9.92
C MET A 73 6.07 -5.06 -8.77
N GLY A 74 5.42 -5.55 -7.71
CA GLY A 74 6.09 -5.98 -6.47
C GLY A 74 6.66 -4.83 -5.63
N SER A 75 6.49 -3.56 -6.04
CA SER A 75 7.02 -2.41 -5.31
C SER A 75 6.04 -1.81 -4.30
N SER A 76 6.61 -0.98 -3.42
CA SER A 76 5.88 -0.23 -2.39
C SER A 76 6.07 1.28 -2.57
N ALA A 77 4.97 2.01 -2.57
CA ALA A 77 4.94 3.46 -2.61
C ALA A 77 4.24 4.03 -1.38
N LEU A 78 4.77 5.11 -0.83
CA LEU A 78 4.18 5.87 0.28
C LEU A 78 3.76 7.24 -0.23
N LEU A 79 2.47 7.58 -0.05
CA LEU A 79 1.91 8.90 -0.38
C LEU A 79 1.68 9.67 0.92
N ILE A 80 2.43 10.76 1.11
CA ILE A 80 2.37 11.60 2.31
C ILE A 80 1.99 13.04 1.98
N GLY A 81 1.47 13.72 2.99
CA GLY A 81 1.10 15.13 2.91
C GLY A 81 0.18 15.52 4.05
N PRO A 82 -0.06 16.83 4.26
CA PRO A 82 -0.90 17.31 5.34
C PRO A 82 -2.35 16.83 5.21
N PRO A 83 -3.13 16.83 6.30
CA PRO A 83 -4.58 16.63 6.24
C PRO A 83 -5.21 17.59 5.22
N GLY A 84 -6.20 17.12 4.46
CA GLY A 84 -6.87 17.93 3.43
C GLY A 84 -6.05 18.19 2.15
N ALA A 85 -4.82 17.67 2.03
CA ALA A 85 -4.02 17.84 0.81
C ALA A 85 -4.60 17.12 -0.42
N GLY A 86 -5.55 16.19 -0.24
CA GLY A 86 -6.20 15.47 -1.33
C GLY A 86 -5.62 14.09 -1.63
N LYS A 87 -4.88 13.49 -0.70
CA LYS A 87 -4.28 12.15 -0.85
C LYS A 87 -5.28 11.09 -1.29
N SER A 88 -6.34 10.86 -0.51
CA SER A 88 -7.39 9.88 -0.83
C SER A 88 -8.16 10.22 -2.12
N THR A 89 -8.32 11.52 -2.43
CA THR A 89 -8.90 11.98 -3.71
C THR A 89 -8.00 11.61 -4.88
N LEU A 90 -6.68 11.83 -4.75
CA LEU A 90 -5.70 11.44 -5.77
C LEU A 90 -5.75 9.93 -6.03
N VAL A 91 -5.71 9.13 -4.96
CA VAL A 91 -5.76 7.67 -5.05
C VAL A 91 -7.02 7.21 -5.78
N MET A 92 -8.20 7.71 -5.40
CA MET A 92 -9.46 7.38 -6.07
C MET A 92 -9.46 7.75 -7.55
N GLN A 93 -8.87 8.88 -7.93
CA GLN A 93 -8.77 9.27 -9.35
C GLN A 93 -7.75 8.42 -10.13
N VAL A 94 -6.68 7.99 -9.48
CA VAL A 94 -5.74 7.01 -10.05
C VAL A 94 -6.46 5.68 -10.31
N LEU A 95 -7.16 5.14 -9.33
CA LEU A 95 -7.94 3.90 -9.46
C LEU A 95 -8.98 3.97 -10.58
N LYS A 96 -9.69 5.12 -10.71
CA LYS A 96 -10.62 5.36 -11.81
C LYS A 96 -9.97 5.24 -13.19
N LYS A 97 -8.74 5.73 -13.33
CA LYS A 97 -8.03 5.78 -14.61
C LYS A 97 -7.35 4.47 -14.96
N MET A 98 -6.78 3.78 -13.98
CA MET A 98 -5.98 2.57 -14.17
C MET A 98 -6.79 1.41 -14.76
N LYS A 99 -8.04 1.22 -14.36
CA LYS A 99 -8.90 0.08 -14.74
C LYS A 99 -8.21 -1.28 -14.46
N THR A 100 -7.47 -1.34 -13.36
CA THR A 100 -6.72 -2.52 -12.92
C THR A 100 -7.36 -3.06 -11.66
N PRO A 101 -7.52 -4.39 -11.49
CA PRO A 101 -8.04 -4.98 -10.27
C PRO A 101 -7.28 -4.46 -9.05
N SER A 102 -7.98 -3.79 -8.14
CA SER A 102 -7.40 -3.04 -7.03
C SER A 102 -8.26 -3.21 -5.79
N LEU A 103 -7.62 -3.37 -4.64
CA LEU A 103 -8.26 -3.34 -3.33
C LEU A 103 -7.90 -2.04 -2.62
N TYR A 104 -8.93 -1.27 -2.24
CA TYR A 104 -8.79 -0.09 -1.39
C TYR A 104 -9.24 -0.44 0.02
N VAL A 105 -8.29 -0.49 0.92
CA VAL A 105 -8.52 -0.74 2.34
C VAL A 105 -8.54 0.58 3.09
N THR A 106 -9.57 0.80 3.89
CA THR A 106 -9.72 1.94 4.77
C THR A 106 -9.84 1.49 6.22
N GLY A 107 -9.20 2.24 7.13
CA GLY A 107 -9.37 2.06 8.57
C GLY A 107 -10.04 3.25 9.26
N GLU A 108 -10.36 4.32 8.50
CA GLU A 108 -10.90 5.57 9.05
C GLU A 108 -12.32 5.85 8.55
N GLU A 109 -12.62 5.53 7.30
CA GLU A 109 -13.91 5.82 6.68
C GLU A 109 -14.68 4.53 6.41
N SER A 110 -15.99 4.53 6.64
CA SER A 110 -16.84 3.39 6.26
C SER A 110 -16.89 3.21 4.73
N VAL A 111 -17.23 2.00 4.28
CA VAL A 111 -17.43 1.70 2.85
C VAL A 111 -18.47 2.63 2.22
N GLN A 112 -19.52 3.00 2.98
CA GLN A 112 -20.57 3.92 2.53
C GLN A 112 -20.02 5.34 2.31
N GLN A 113 -19.18 5.85 3.23
CA GLN A 113 -18.54 7.15 3.07
C GLN A 113 -17.59 7.18 1.88
N LEU A 114 -16.82 6.10 1.69
CA LEU A 114 -15.99 5.93 0.50
C LEU A 114 -16.83 5.90 -0.78
N LYS A 115 -17.99 5.24 -0.77
CA LYS A 115 -18.90 5.19 -1.92
C LYS A 115 -19.41 6.57 -2.29
N VAL A 116 -19.84 7.38 -1.32
CA VAL A 116 -20.26 8.79 -1.54
C VAL A 116 -19.11 9.60 -2.16
N ARG A 117 -17.88 9.42 -1.68
CA ARG A 117 -16.68 10.06 -2.27
C ARG A 117 -16.45 9.59 -3.70
N ALA A 118 -16.51 8.28 -3.94
CA ALA A 118 -16.36 7.69 -5.26
C ALA A 118 -17.40 8.24 -6.26
N ASP A 119 -18.65 8.36 -5.85
CA ASP A 119 -19.73 8.89 -6.69
C ASP A 119 -19.49 10.36 -7.04
N ARG A 120 -19.08 11.19 -6.07
CA ARG A 120 -18.70 12.59 -6.32
C ARG A 120 -17.56 12.70 -7.34
N LEU A 121 -16.59 11.80 -7.30
CA LEU A 121 -15.46 11.74 -8.23
C LEU A 121 -15.80 11.00 -9.52
N LYS A 122 -17.04 10.51 -9.66
CA LYS A 122 -17.50 9.68 -10.78
C LYS A 122 -16.61 8.44 -10.96
N VAL A 123 -16.21 7.81 -9.85
CA VAL A 123 -15.49 6.54 -9.83
C VAL A 123 -16.53 5.43 -9.78
N ASN A 124 -16.90 4.92 -10.95
CA ASN A 124 -17.71 3.71 -11.07
C ASN A 124 -16.87 2.67 -11.82
N SER A 125 -16.24 1.78 -11.09
CA SER A 125 -15.29 0.83 -11.66
C SER A 125 -15.48 -0.56 -11.08
N LYS A 126 -15.75 -1.53 -11.95
CA LYS A 126 -15.79 -2.95 -11.60
C LYS A 126 -14.42 -3.52 -11.18
N PHE A 127 -13.37 -2.73 -11.32
CA PHE A 127 -12.00 -3.14 -10.96
C PHE A 127 -11.60 -2.69 -9.55
N VAL A 128 -12.45 -1.94 -8.83
CA VAL A 128 -12.11 -1.40 -7.51
C VAL A 128 -12.97 -2.08 -6.45
N TYR A 129 -12.32 -2.83 -5.57
CA TYR A 129 -12.90 -3.43 -4.38
C TYR A 129 -12.62 -2.52 -3.18
N LEU A 130 -13.60 -2.38 -2.29
CA LEU A 130 -13.50 -1.58 -1.06
C LEU A 130 -13.58 -2.52 0.15
N LEU A 131 -12.71 -2.32 1.13
CA LEU A 131 -12.67 -3.08 2.36
C LEU A 131 -12.49 -2.10 3.54
N PHE A 132 -13.36 -2.21 4.56
CA PHE A 132 -13.11 -1.60 5.87
C PHE A 132 -12.47 -2.65 6.76
N GLU A 133 -11.18 -2.50 7.01
CA GLU A 133 -10.40 -3.40 7.86
C GLU A 133 -9.16 -2.68 8.39
N THR A 134 -8.80 -2.97 9.63
CA THR A 134 -7.62 -2.41 10.30
C THR A 134 -6.60 -3.48 10.70
N ASN A 135 -7.02 -4.75 10.79
CA ASN A 135 -6.11 -5.86 11.07
C ASN A 135 -5.38 -6.29 9.78
N VAL A 136 -4.07 -6.08 9.75
CA VAL A 136 -3.24 -6.42 8.57
C VAL A 136 -3.26 -7.92 8.26
N ASN A 137 -3.41 -8.79 9.26
CA ASN A 137 -3.46 -10.25 9.03
C ASN A 137 -4.76 -10.64 8.30
N ALA A 138 -5.89 -10.00 8.63
CA ALA A 138 -7.14 -10.16 7.90
C ALA A 138 -7.04 -9.62 6.47
N ILE A 139 -6.40 -8.46 6.28
CA ILE A 139 -6.14 -7.90 4.94
C ILE A 139 -5.32 -8.88 4.09
N VAL A 140 -4.28 -9.49 4.65
CA VAL A 140 -3.46 -10.51 3.96
C VAL A 140 -4.32 -11.69 3.51
N SER A 141 -5.23 -12.17 4.36
CA SER A 141 -6.15 -13.27 4.03
C SER A 141 -7.04 -12.90 2.84
N HIS A 142 -7.68 -11.72 2.86
CA HIS A 142 -8.51 -11.25 1.75
C HIS A 142 -7.73 -11.09 0.44
N VAL A 143 -6.50 -10.56 0.50
CA VAL A 143 -5.64 -10.43 -0.70
C VAL A 143 -5.27 -11.80 -1.27
N ASN A 144 -5.18 -12.84 -0.45
CA ASN A 144 -4.92 -14.20 -0.94
C ASN A 144 -6.10 -14.81 -1.70
N GLU A 145 -7.31 -14.37 -1.44
CA GLU A 145 -8.55 -14.87 -2.06
C GLU A 145 -8.87 -14.17 -3.40
N ILE A 146 -8.35 -12.96 -3.61
CA ILE A 146 -8.66 -12.15 -4.79
C ILE A 146 -7.42 -11.84 -5.63
N ASN A 147 -7.56 -11.88 -6.95
CA ASN A 147 -6.46 -11.54 -7.86
C ASN A 147 -6.43 -10.02 -8.13
N ILE A 148 -5.69 -9.29 -7.32
CA ILE A 148 -5.47 -7.85 -7.48
C ILE A 148 -4.05 -7.55 -7.94
N LYS A 149 -3.85 -6.36 -8.51
CA LYS A 149 -2.54 -5.84 -8.92
C LYS A 149 -2.13 -4.58 -8.16
N LEU A 150 -3.06 -3.97 -7.44
CA LEU A 150 -2.79 -2.80 -6.60
C LEU A 150 -3.55 -2.94 -5.27
N LEU A 151 -2.81 -2.85 -4.17
CA LEU A 151 -3.32 -2.74 -2.82
C LEU A 151 -3.11 -1.32 -2.31
N VAL A 152 -4.17 -0.66 -1.90
CA VAL A 152 -4.15 0.67 -1.27
C VAL A 152 -4.49 0.53 0.19
N ILE A 153 -3.69 1.17 1.06
CA ILE A 153 -3.92 1.27 2.51
C ILE A 153 -4.12 2.73 2.88
N ASP A 154 -5.33 3.12 3.30
CA ASP A 154 -5.68 4.51 3.68
C ASP A 154 -6.41 4.56 5.04
N SER A 155 -5.69 4.87 6.12
CA SER A 155 -4.28 5.18 6.23
C SER A 155 -3.54 4.13 7.07
N ILE A 156 -2.22 4.07 6.93
CA ILE A 156 -1.37 3.14 7.70
C ILE A 156 -1.45 3.37 9.20
N GLN A 157 -1.80 4.58 9.64
CA GLN A 157 -1.95 4.93 11.05
C GLN A 157 -3.11 4.18 11.73
N ALA A 158 -4.12 3.80 10.96
CA ALA A 158 -5.25 3.03 11.47
C ALA A 158 -4.98 1.53 11.55
N MET A 159 -3.88 1.05 10.95
CA MET A 159 -3.58 -0.38 10.85
C MET A 159 -2.90 -0.91 12.09
N TYR A 160 -3.22 -2.17 12.42
CA TYR A 160 -2.53 -2.93 13.46
C TYR A 160 -2.31 -4.39 13.05
N THR A 161 -1.47 -5.08 13.80
CA THR A 161 -1.26 -6.53 13.69
C THR A 161 -1.22 -7.16 15.08
N ASP A 162 -1.85 -8.33 15.22
CA ASP A 162 -1.91 -9.08 16.47
C ASP A 162 -0.54 -9.64 16.90
N THR A 163 0.45 -9.62 16.00
CA THR A 163 1.81 -10.05 16.28
C THR A 163 2.62 -9.03 17.08
N SER A 164 1.99 -7.97 17.57
CA SER A 164 2.64 -6.88 18.30
C SER A 164 1.79 -6.38 19.46
N ASP A 165 2.37 -6.34 20.66
CA ASP A 165 1.76 -5.77 21.86
C ASP A 165 1.74 -4.22 21.87
N ALA A 166 2.34 -3.59 20.87
CA ALA A 166 2.33 -2.13 20.75
C ALA A 166 0.94 -1.60 20.39
N LEU A 167 0.58 -0.45 20.91
CA LEU A 167 -0.71 0.18 20.64
C LEU A 167 -0.89 0.53 19.15
N PRO A 168 -2.11 0.39 18.60
CA PRO A 168 -2.45 0.86 17.26
C PRO A 168 -2.04 2.33 17.07
N GLY A 169 -1.56 2.69 15.86
CA GLY A 169 -1.06 4.04 15.56
C GLY A 169 0.35 4.34 16.10
N GLY A 170 0.89 3.51 16.98
CA GLY A 170 2.26 3.64 17.46
C GLY A 170 3.31 3.30 16.39
N SER A 171 4.50 3.88 16.50
CA SER A 171 5.58 3.70 15.51
C SER A 171 5.97 2.24 15.28
N THR A 172 5.95 1.42 16.30
CA THR A 172 6.25 -0.02 16.23
C THR A 172 5.19 -0.77 15.44
N GLN A 173 3.90 -0.49 15.69
CA GLN A 173 2.80 -1.08 14.93
C GLN A 173 2.87 -0.69 13.45
N ILE A 174 3.01 0.61 13.17
CA ILE A 174 3.11 1.13 11.80
C ILE A 174 4.25 0.45 11.03
N ARG A 175 5.43 0.26 11.65
CA ARG A 175 6.54 -0.45 11.02
C ARG A 175 6.22 -1.91 10.72
N LYS A 176 5.64 -2.62 11.69
CA LYS A 176 5.30 -4.04 11.52
C LYS A 176 4.24 -4.22 10.45
N CYS A 177 3.19 -3.40 10.46
CA CYS A 177 2.15 -3.41 9.44
C CYS A 177 2.72 -3.17 8.04
N ALA A 178 3.53 -2.12 7.87
CA ALA A 178 4.16 -1.82 6.59
C ALA A 178 5.10 -2.94 6.11
N TYR A 179 5.84 -3.57 7.02
CA TYR A 179 6.70 -4.71 6.70
C TYR A 179 5.89 -5.91 6.17
N ILE A 180 4.80 -6.28 6.86
CA ILE A 180 3.92 -7.40 6.46
C ILE A 180 3.32 -7.13 5.08
N LEU A 181 2.75 -5.93 4.89
CA LEU A 181 2.13 -5.53 3.62
C LEU A 181 3.12 -5.47 2.46
N ARG A 182 4.34 -4.99 2.71
CA ARG A 182 5.41 -4.96 1.71
C ARG A 182 5.81 -6.38 1.29
N ARG A 183 5.98 -7.29 2.24
CA ARG A 183 6.26 -8.70 1.93
C ARG A 183 5.15 -9.34 1.09
N LEU A 184 3.89 -9.08 1.45
CA LEU A 184 2.75 -9.52 0.66
C LEU A 184 2.84 -8.99 -0.78
N ALA A 185 3.15 -7.70 -0.96
CA ALA A 185 3.27 -7.09 -2.28
C ALA A 185 4.36 -7.78 -3.14
N GLN A 186 5.51 -8.07 -2.55
CA GLN A 186 6.60 -8.77 -3.21
C GLN A 186 6.22 -10.22 -3.56
N GLN A 187 5.60 -10.96 -2.64
CA GLN A 187 5.22 -12.35 -2.85
C GLN A 187 4.12 -12.53 -3.89
N LYS A 188 3.19 -11.58 -3.98
CA LYS A 188 2.04 -11.63 -4.90
C LYS A 188 2.27 -10.84 -6.19
N ASP A 189 3.44 -10.27 -6.37
CA ASP A 189 3.74 -9.38 -7.50
C ASP A 189 2.64 -8.35 -7.73
N LEU A 190 2.32 -7.59 -6.68
CA LEU A 190 1.35 -6.49 -6.70
C LEU A 190 2.01 -5.18 -6.23
N VAL A 191 1.45 -4.06 -6.62
CA VAL A 191 1.86 -2.73 -6.13
C VAL A 191 1.19 -2.46 -4.79
N LEU A 192 1.97 -2.03 -3.80
CA LEU A 192 1.47 -1.52 -2.53
C LEU A 192 1.53 0.00 -2.51
N LEU A 193 0.38 0.67 -2.37
CA LEU A 193 0.30 2.11 -2.17
C LEU A 193 -0.20 2.42 -0.75
N ILE A 194 0.69 2.91 0.09
CA ILE A 194 0.38 3.31 1.47
C ILE A 194 0.10 4.81 1.50
N VAL A 195 -1.00 5.21 2.12
CA VAL A 195 -1.31 6.61 2.43
C VAL A 195 -0.93 6.88 3.88
N GLY A 196 -0.19 7.97 4.10
CA GLY A 196 0.21 8.43 5.43
C GLY A 196 -0.10 9.92 5.65
N GLN A 197 -0.38 10.30 6.88
CA GLN A 197 -0.57 11.69 7.26
C GLN A 197 0.71 12.24 7.90
N ILE A 198 1.11 13.46 7.54
CA ILE A 198 2.19 14.19 8.21
C ILE A 198 1.53 15.19 9.16
N THR A 199 1.88 15.14 10.43
CA THR A 199 1.46 16.16 11.41
C THR A 199 2.23 17.46 11.22
N LYS A 200 1.64 18.61 11.61
CA LYS A 200 2.24 19.95 11.46
C LYS A 200 3.65 20.08 12.06
N ASP A 201 3.91 19.33 13.11
CA ASP A 201 5.17 19.46 13.87
C ASP A 201 6.37 18.73 13.28
N LYS A 202 6.25 18.13 12.07
CA LYS A 202 7.33 17.36 11.41
C LYS A 202 8.05 16.34 12.33
N LYS A 203 7.63 16.24 13.59
CA LYS A 203 8.30 15.48 14.66
C LYS A 203 7.69 14.11 14.92
N LEU A 204 6.49 13.80 14.41
CA LEU A 204 5.91 12.49 14.69
C LEU A 204 6.44 11.43 13.73
N ALA A 205 6.97 10.44 14.34
CA ALA A 205 7.75 9.30 13.90
C ALA A 205 7.08 8.36 12.86
N GLY A 206 5.83 8.57 12.48
CA GLY A 206 5.12 7.64 11.61
C GLY A 206 5.59 7.63 10.15
N PRO A 207 5.36 8.67 9.34
CA PRO A 207 5.67 8.63 7.90
C PRO A 207 7.15 8.62 7.58
N LYS A 208 7.98 9.43 8.26
CA LYS A 208 9.44 9.42 8.07
C LYS A 208 10.07 8.06 8.35
N LEU A 209 9.51 7.34 9.29
CA LEU A 209 9.93 5.99 9.64
C LEU A 209 9.74 4.99 8.49
N LEU A 210 8.71 5.21 7.66
CA LEU A 210 8.39 4.36 6.52
C LEU A 210 9.16 4.74 5.26
N GLU A 211 9.72 5.95 5.16
CA GLU A 211 10.48 6.41 3.99
C GLU A 211 11.62 5.46 3.64
N HIS A 212 12.31 4.91 4.66
CA HIS A 212 13.36 3.92 4.43
C HIS A 212 12.83 2.54 4.03
N ALA A 213 11.62 2.21 4.47
CA ALA A 213 11.02 0.89 4.26
C ALA A 213 10.36 0.71 2.89
N VAL A 214 10.05 1.80 2.18
CA VAL A 214 9.38 1.78 0.87
C VAL A 214 10.33 2.12 -0.27
N ASP A 215 9.92 1.81 -1.50
CA ASP A 215 10.73 2.03 -2.70
C ASP A 215 10.55 3.43 -3.28
N VAL A 216 9.33 3.96 -3.18
CA VAL A 216 8.95 5.30 -3.67
C VAL A 216 8.28 6.08 -2.56
N VAL A 217 8.62 7.35 -2.39
CA VAL A 217 7.95 8.30 -1.48
C VAL A 217 7.43 9.48 -2.29
N LEU A 218 6.11 9.63 -2.32
CA LEU A 218 5.39 10.72 -2.98
C LEU A 218 4.91 11.72 -1.93
N CYS A 219 5.25 12.98 -2.11
CA CYS A 219 4.88 14.06 -1.22
C CYS A 219 3.87 14.99 -1.89
N ILE A 220 2.76 15.29 -1.22
CA ILE A 220 1.85 16.37 -1.64
C ILE A 220 2.06 17.56 -0.72
N GLU A 221 2.37 18.69 -1.32
CA GLU A 221 2.42 19.98 -0.66
C GLU A 221 1.27 20.88 -1.10
N VAL A 222 0.80 21.72 -0.18
CA VAL A 222 -0.15 22.80 -0.47
C VAL A 222 0.66 24.04 -0.78
N ASP A 223 0.38 24.68 -1.92
CA ASP A 223 1.02 25.92 -2.27
C ASP A 223 0.69 27.02 -1.23
N ALA A 224 1.70 27.75 -0.78
CA ALA A 224 1.55 28.73 0.29
C ALA A 224 0.76 29.98 -0.14
N VAL A 225 0.80 30.31 -1.43
CA VAL A 225 0.12 31.48 -2.01
C VAL A 225 -1.26 31.09 -2.54
N ASN A 226 -1.30 29.99 -3.29
CA ASN A 226 -2.55 29.50 -3.87
C ASN A 226 -3.02 28.20 -3.18
N HIS A 227 -3.81 28.35 -2.13
CA HIS A 227 -4.30 27.22 -1.33
C HIS A 227 -5.14 26.18 -2.10
N ASN A 228 -5.58 26.48 -3.33
CA ASN A 228 -6.21 25.48 -4.20
C ASN A 228 -5.19 24.67 -5.01
N GLN A 229 -3.97 25.12 -5.10
CA GLN A 229 -2.88 24.46 -5.84
C GLN A 229 -2.17 23.43 -4.94
N ARG A 230 -1.80 22.33 -5.55
CA ARG A 230 -1.03 21.26 -4.92
C ARG A 230 0.16 20.92 -5.80
N ILE A 231 1.25 20.58 -5.16
CA ILE A 231 2.46 20.10 -5.83
C ILE A 231 2.70 18.67 -5.33
N LEU A 232 2.81 17.74 -6.26
CA LEU A 232 3.17 16.35 -6.01
C LEU A 232 4.57 16.12 -6.57
N PHE A 233 5.46 15.57 -5.78
CA PHE A 233 6.81 15.21 -6.18
C PHE A 233 7.25 13.93 -5.47
N ALA A 234 8.31 13.29 -5.98
CA ALA A 234 8.96 12.17 -5.31
C ALA A 234 10.14 12.68 -4.48
N SER A 235 10.14 12.46 -3.16
CA SER A 235 11.31 12.66 -2.31
C SER A 235 12.27 11.47 -2.38
N LYS A 236 11.77 10.30 -2.81
CA LYS A 236 12.53 9.08 -3.05
C LYS A 236 11.89 8.30 -4.20
N ASN A 237 12.72 7.83 -5.12
CA ASN A 237 12.29 6.93 -6.18
C ASN A 237 13.45 5.99 -6.56
N ARG A 238 13.35 4.70 -6.23
CA ARG A 238 14.36 3.70 -6.59
C ARG A 238 14.33 3.31 -8.07
N PHE A 239 13.26 3.68 -8.77
CA PHE A 239 12.99 3.23 -10.14
C PHE A 239 12.99 4.37 -11.16
N GLY A 240 13.37 5.58 -10.75
CA GLY A 240 13.37 6.75 -11.61
C GLY A 240 13.89 8.00 -10.93
N SER A 241 13.83 9.10 -11.67
CA SER A 241 14.26 10.42 -11.19
C SER A 241 13.29 10.98 -10.13
N THR A 242 13.83 11.80 -9.21
CA THR A 242 13.05 12.59 -8.25
C THR A 242 12.85 14.05 -8.70
N LEU A 243 13.37 14.43 -9.87
CA LEU A 243 13.26 15.78 -10.40
C LEU A 243 11.86 16.18 -10.88
N PRO A 244 11.05 15.27 -11.51
CA PRO A 244 9.73 15.63 -11.99
C PRO A 244 8.81 16.08 -10.86
N ARG A 245 7.95 17.06 -11.15
CA ARG A 245 6.91 17.56 -10.26
C ARG A 245 5.58 17.63 -11.01
N CYS A 246 4.49 17.34 -10.30
CA CYS A 246 3.14 17.47 -10.83
C CYS A 246 2.42 18.59 -10.11
N THR A 247 1.84 19.51 -10.86
CA THR A 247 0.96 20.54 -10.29
C THR A 247 -0.49 20.20 -10.60
N PHE A 248 -1.34 20.29 -9.60
CA PHE A 248 -2.78 20.11 -9.76
C PHE A 248 -3.58 21.03 -8.86
N TYR A 249 -4.85 21.23 -9.20
CA TYR A 249 -5.76 22.11 -8.49
C TYR A 249 -6.90 21.32 -7.87
N MET A 250 -7.24 21.65 -6.62
CA MET A 250 -8.38 21.09 -5.94
C MET A 250 -9.66 21.75 -6.47
N ARG A 251 -10.61 20.95 -6.93
CA ARG A 251 -11.93 21.38 -7.43
C ARG A 251 -13.02 20.55 -6.75
N LYS A 252 -14.28 21.01 -6.83
CA LYS A 252 -15.43 20.22 -6.33
C LYS A 252 -15.50 18.83 -6.99
N SER A 253 -15.13 18.73 -8.26
CA SER A 253 -15.08 17.46 -9.03
C SER A 253 -13.83 16.60 -8.80
N GLY A 254 -12.94 16.99 -7.91
CA GLY A 254 -11.67 16.32 -7.64
C GLY A 254 -10.45 17.13 -8.05
N LEU A 255 -9.35 16.45 -8.31
CA LEU A 255 -8.06 17.06 -8.68
C LEU A 255 -7.99 17.23 -10.20
N VAL A 256 -7.59 18.43 -10.63
CA VAL A 256 -7.36 18.75 -12.03
C VAL A 256 -5.89 19.02 -12.24
N PHE A 257 -5.21 18.17 -13.00
CA PHE A 257 -3.80 18.35 -13.32
C PHE A 257 -3.58 19.52 -14.25
N SER A 258 -2.54 20.32 -13.96
CA SER A 258 -2.16 21.44 -14.82
C SER A 258 -1.68 20.92 -16.17
N LYS A 259 -2.10 21.57 -17.26
CA LYS A 259 -1.60 21.26 -18.62
C LYS A 259 -0.19 21.83 -18.89
N LYS A 260 0.29 22.75 -18.05
CA LYS A 260 1.64 23.30 -18.19
C LYS A 260 2.65 22.25 -17.72
N ASN A 261 3.44 21.75 -18.64
CA ASN A 261 4.67 21.04 -18.32
C ASN A 261 5.56 21.95 -17.47
N ASN A 262 6.31 21.35 -16.53
CA ASN A 262 7.32 22.03 -15.73
C ASN A 262 8.09 23.06 -16.56
N PRO A 263 8.43 24.22 -15.97
CA PRO A 263 9.48 25.05 -16.54
C PRO A 263 10.73 24.16 -16.67
N LYS A 264 11.32 24.19 -17.86
CA LYS A 264 12.62 23.60 -18.12
C LYS A 264 13.60 24.17 -17.07
N GLY A 265 14.10 23.31 -16.16
CA GLY A 265 15.28 23.59 -15.38
C GLY A 265 16.47 23.08 -16.15
#